data_b287383012c9134e79567ac54f83a949
#
_entry.id   b287383012c9134e79567ac54f83a949
#
_cell.length_a   1.000
_cell.length_b   1.000
_cell.length_c   1.000
_cell.angle_alpha   90.00
_cell.angle_beta   90.00
_cell.angle_gamma   90.00
#
_symmetry.space_group_name_H-M   'P 1'
#
loop_
_entity.id
_entity.type
_entity.pdbx_description
1 polymer ?
#
loop_
_entity_poly.entity_id
_entity_poly.type
_entity_poly.pdbx_seq_one_letter_code
_entity_poly.pdbx_strand_id
1 'polypeptide(L)'
;MKQRILVMNGQKILQNFNDNEWKTAGVIKKAEEGIRPGIYNIYLAKKAETENKDYEGLILYIDKQEGLVYQQVNKEFITHKLELFSSPPPIGKTVSIQ
;
A
#
# COMPACT_ATOMS: atom_id res chain seq x y z
N MET A 1 -6.26 9.50 10.12
CA MET A 1 -7.11 8.29 10.12
C MET A 1 -6.26 7.07 9.83
N LYS A 2 -6.41 6.03 10.62
CA LYS A 2 -5.68 4.79 10.39
C LYS A 2 -6.38 3.95 9.33
N GLN A 3 -5.60 3.39 8.42
CA GLN A 3 -6.11 2.50 7.37
C GLN A 3 -5.29 1.23 7.34
N ARG A 4 -5.94 0.14 6.99
CA ARG A 4 -5.26 -1.13 6.72
C ARG A 4 -5.91 -1.83 5.54
N ILE A 5 -5.18 -2.76 4.96
CA ILE A 5 -5.67 -3.56 3.85
C ILE A 5 -5.71 -5.01 4.30
N LEU A 6 -6.84 -5.67 4.09
CA LEU A 6 -6.96 -7.11 4.28
C LEU A 6 -7.00 -7.78 2.92
N VAL A 7 -6.23 -8.83 2.76
CA VAL A 7 -6.30 -9.68 1.57
C VAL A 7 -6.68 -11.07 2.03
N MET A 8 -7.84 -11.53 1.61
CA MET A 8 -8.35 -12.84 1.96
C MET A 8 -9.28 -13.34 0.86
N ASN A 9 -9.26 -14.64 0.61
CA ASN A 9 -10.13 -15.27 -0.37
C ASN A 9 -10.11 -14.59 -1.75
N GLY A 10 -8.94 -14.10 -2.15
CA GLY A 10 -8.77 -13.42 -3.42
C GLY A 10 -9.33 -12.01 -3.46
N GLN A 11 -9.79 -11.49 -2.34
CA GLN A 11 -10.34 -10.14 -2.24
C GLN A 11 -9.39 -9.21 -1.49
N LYS A 12 -9.45 -7.94 -1.86
CA LYS A 12 -8.67 -6.88 -1.22
C LYS A 12 -9.66 -5.90 -0.61
N ILE A 13 -9.55 -5.69 0.69
CA ILE A 13 -10.51 -4.90 1.47
C ILE A 13 -9.77 -3.77 2.16
N LEU A 14 -10.22 -2.54 1.93
CA LEU A 14 -9.69 -1.37 2.62
C LEU A 14 -10.54 -1.09 3.86
N GLN A 15 -9.90 -0.96 5.01
CA GLN A 15 -10.56 -0.68 6.26
C GLN A 15 -10.03 0.58 6.91
N ASN A 16 -10.91 1.33 7.54
CA ASN A 16 -10.58 2.50 8.34
C ASN A 16 -10.83 2.21 9.81
N PHE A 17 -9.97 2.73 10.69
CA PHE A 17 -10.18 2.65 12.12
C PHE A 17 -10.97 3.87 12.57
N ASN A 18 -12.15 3.61 13.14
CA ASN A 18 -13.05 4.67 13.55
C ASN A 18 -13.89 4.17 14.73
N ASP A 19 -14.08 5.03 15.74
CA ASP A 19 -14.87 4.68 16.94
C ASP A 19 -14.38 3.40 17.60
N ASN A 20 -13.06 3.25 17.72
CA ASN A 20 -12.38 2.11 18.35
C ASN A 20 -12.61 0.78 17.65
N GLU A 21 -12.98 0.80 16.37
CA GLU A 21 -13.11 -0.44 15.60
C GLU A 21 -12.71 -0.23 14.14
N TRP A 22 -12.37 -1.33 13.49
CA TRP A 22 -12.08 -1.35 12.06
C TRP A 22 -13.35 -1.53 11.27
N LYS A 23 -13.59 -0.61 10.32
CA LYS A 23 -14.77 -0.64 9.46
C LYS A 23 -14.32 -0.71 8.00
N THR A 24 -15.05 -1.49 7.22
CA THR A 24 -14.77 -1.60 5.78
C THR A 24 -15.12 -0.29 5.09
N ALA A 25 -14.12 0.31 4.43
CA ALA A 25 -14.29 1.54 3.66
C ALA A 25 -14.45 1.26 2.17
N GLY A 26 -13.89 0.15 1.69
CA GLY A 26 -14.01 -0.22 0.29
C GLY A 26 -13.63 -1.67 0.08
N VAL A 27 -14.24 -2.31 -0.90
CA VAL A 27 -13.94 -3.69 -1.27
C VAL A 27 -13.52 -3.71 -2.72
N ILE A 28 -12.32 -4.22 -2.96
CA ILE A 28 -11.82 -4.49 -4.29
C ILE A 28 -12.09 -5.98 -4.53
N LYS A 29 -12.90 -6.29 -5.53
CA LYS A 29 -13.38 -7.66 -5.73
C LYS A 29 -12.28 -8.68 -5.95
N LYS A 30 -11.15 -8.23 -6.49
CA LYS A 30 -10.04 -9.12 -6.79
C LYS A 30 -8.73 -8.48 -6.34
N ALA A 31 -7.98 -9.22 -5.53
CA ALA A 31 -6.62 -8.82 -5.18
C ALA A 31 -5.70 -9.04 -6.38
N GLU A 32 -4.74 -8.14 -6.56
CA GLU A 32 -3.75 -8.28 -7.63
C GLU A 32 -2.88 -9.50 -7.37
N GLU A 33 -2.42 -10.15 -8.42
CA GLU A 33 -1.46 -11.23 -8.30
C GLU A 33 -0.18 -10.71 -7.63
N GLY A 34 0.41 -11.54 -6.79
CA GLY A 34 1.63 -11.18 -6.09
C GLY A 34 1.39 -10.66 -4.69
N ILE A 35 0.17 -10.28 -4.34
CA ILE A 35 -0.16 -9.87 -2.97
C ILE A 35 -0.73 -11.07 -2.24
N ARG A 36 -0.02 -11.49 -1.20
CA ARG A 36 -0.41 -12.66 -0.41
C ARG A 36 -1.55 -12.33 0.56
N PRO A 37 -2.38 -13.32 0.92
CA PRO A 37 -3.37 -13.12 1.98
C PRO A 37 -2.72 -12.66 3.27
N GLY A 38 -3.35 -11.72 3.95
CA GLY A 38 -2.86 -11.19 5.20
C GLY A 38 -3.42 -9.83 5.52
N ILE A 39 -2.94 -9.27 6.62
CA ILE A 39 -3.30 -7.93 7.07
C ILE A 39 -2.10 -7.02 6.84
N TYR A 40 -2.33 -5.94 6.12
CA TYR A 40 -1.30 -4.95 5.81
C TYR A 40 -1.64 -3.65 6.51
N ASN A 41 -0.88 -3.33 7.57
CA ASN A 41 -1.14 -2.15 8.41
C ASN A 41 -0.48 -0.91 7.80
N ILE A 42 -1.04 -0.43 6.70
CA ILE A 42 -0.46 0.69 5.96
C ILE A 42 -0.47 2.01 6.73
N TYR A 43 -1.22 2.10 7.83
CA TYR A 43 -1.17 3.30 8.69
C TYR A 43 0.19 3.45 9.40
N LEU A 44 1.01 2.40 9.42
CA LEU A 44 2.35 2.46 9.97
C LEU A 44 3.40 2.90 8.95
N ALA A 45 2.98 3.24 7.74
CA ALA A 45 3.90 3.59 6.66
C ALA A 45 4.70 4.85 6.98
N LYS A 46 5.97 4.84 6.57
CA LYS A 46 6.89 5.96 6.69
C LYS A 46 7.07 6.60 5.32
N LYS A 47 7.30 7.90 5.31
CA LYS A 47 7.61 8.59 4.06
C LYS A 47 8.98 8.16 3.55
N ALA A 48 9.10 7.94 2.25
CA ALA A 48 10.37 7.64 1.63
C ALA A 48 11.32 8.82 1.79
N GLU A 49 12.59 8.53 2.09
CA GLU A 49 13.64 9.51 2.06
C GLU A 49 14.00 9.81 0.61
N THR A 50 14.26 11.07 0.30
CA THR A 50 14.45 11.50 -1.09
C THR A 50 15.88 11.43 -1.57
N GLU A 51 16.85 11.24 -0.66
CA GLU A 51 18.27 11.25 -1.02
C GLU A 51 18.96 9.94 -0.68
N ASN A 52 19.71 9.42 -1.62
CA ASN A 52 20.65 8.32 -1.45
C ASN A 52 20.05 7.05 -0.83
N LYS A 53 18.79 6.78 -1.11
CA LYS A 53 18.16 5.58 -0.58
C LYS A 53 17.31 4.91 -1.65
N ASP A 54 17.52 3.62 -1.80
CA ASP A 54 16.78 2.78 -2.73
C ASP A 54 15.75 1.97 -1.95
N TYR A 55 14.58 1.83 -2.53
CA TYR A 55 13.50 1.04 -1.93
C TYR A 55 13.10 -0.05 -2.90
N GLU A 56 13.33 -1.28 -2.50
CA GLU A 56 12.93 -2.44 -3.30
C GLU A 56 11.86 -3.21 -2.55
N GLY A 57 10.72 -3.37 -3.17
CA GLY A 57 9.64 -4.09 -2.53
C GLY A 57 8.36 -4.13 -3.35
N LEU A 58 7.36 -4.75 -2.74
CA LEU A 58 6.08 -5.00 -3.36
C LEU A 58 5.19 -3.76 -3.32
N ILE A 59 4.63 -3.39 -4.45
CA ILE A 59 3.64 -2.32 -4.49
C ILE A 59 2.29 -2.87 -4.03
N LEU A 60 1.77 -2.32 -2.94
CA LEU A 60 0.54 -2.80 -2.32
C LEU A 60 -0.70 -2.03 -2.73
N TYR A 61 -0.61 -0.72 -2.83
CA TYR A 61 -1.79 0.12 -2.96
C TYR A 61 -1.40 1.50 -3.45
N ILE A 62 -2.26 2.09 -4.26
CA ILE A 62 -2.10 3.46 -4.73
C ILE A 62 -3.34 4.23 -4.29
N ASP A 63 -3.12 5.25 -3.46
CA ASP A 63 -4.17 6.16 -3.03
C ASP A 63 -4.13 7.38 -3.95
N LYS A 64 -5.02 7.40 -4.92
CA LYS A 64 -5.06 8.49 -5.90
C LYS A 64 -5.55 9.79 -5.29
N GLN A 65 -6.37 9.71 -4.27
CA GLN A 65 -6.93 10.90 -3.61
C GLN A 65 -5.84 11.63 -2.82
N GLU A 66 -5.01 10.90 -2.09
CA GLU A 66 -3.91 11.48 -1.33
C GLU A 66 -2.62 11.58 -2.15
N GLY A 67 -2.57 10.95 -3.32
CA GLY A 67 -1.39 10.97 -4.16
C GLY A 67 -0.22 10.16 -3.58
N LEU A 68 -0.50 9.00 -3.00
CA LEU A 68 0.50 8.17 -2.34
C LEU A 68 0.55 6.77 -2.94
N VAL A 69 1.77 6.24 -3.04
CA VAL A 69 2.03 4.85 -3.41
C VAL A 69 2.57 4.14 -2.18
N TYR A 70 1.94 3.04 -1.80
CA TYR A 70 2.37 2.23 -0.66
C TYR A 70 3.17 1.03 -1.14
N GLN A 71 4.40 0.93 -0.64
CA GLN A 71 5.33 -0.15 -0.96
C GLN A 71 5.70 -0.90 0.32
N GLN A 72 5.75 -2.22 0.26
CA GLN A 72 6.26 -3.02 1.37
C GLN A 72 7.71 -3.36 1.12
N VAL A 73 8.59 -2.86 1.99
CA VAL A 73 10.02 -3.10 1.92
C VAL A 73 10.40 -3.90 3.16
N ASN A 74 10.70 -5.16 2.98
CA ASN A 74 10.88 -6.12 4.08
C ASN A 74 9.61 -6.17 4.93
N LYS A 75 9.68 -5.76 6.20
CA LYS A 75 8.52 -5.74 7.09
C LYS A 75 7.96 -4.33 7.30
N GLU A 76 8.50 -3.35 6.59
CA GLU A 76 8.08 -1.96 6.71
C GLU A 76 7.23 -1.53 5.53
N PHE A 77 6.40 -0.52 5.74
CA PHE A 77 5.61 0.10 4.70
C PHE A 77 6.16 1.49 4.43
N ILE A 78 6.33 1.83 3.15
CA ILE A 78 6.93 3.08 2.72
C ILE A 78 5.95 3.76 1.78
N THR A 79 5.75 5.07 1.96
CA THR A 79 4.95 5.86 1.02
C THR A 79 5.84 6.68 0.12
N HIS A 80 5.46 6.71 -1.15
CA HIS A 80 6.10 7.55 -2.16
C HIS A 80 5.04 8.46 -2.75
N LYS A 81 5.43 9.66 -3.15
CA LYS A 81 4.50 10.56 -3.82
C LYS A 81 4.20 10.06 -5.23
N LEU A 82 2.93 9.92 -5.55
CA LEU A 82 2.51 9.43 -6.86
C LEU A 82 3.02 10.32 -7.99
N GLU A 83 3.12 11.62 -7.74
CA GLU A 83 3.61 12.59 -8.74
C GLU A 83 5.05 12.37 -9.20
N LEU A 84 5.84 11.59 -8.43
CA LEU A 84 7.22 11.28 -8.80
C LEU A 84 7.32 10.23 -9.90
N PHE A 85 6.22 9.59 -10.25
CA PHE A 85 6.20 8.54 -11.26
C PHE A 85 5.61 9.08 -12.56
N SER A 86 6.28 8.79 -13.68
CA SER A 86 5.75 9.15 -15.01
C SER A 86 4.50 8.34 -15.34
N SER A 87 4.44 7.10 -14.82
CA SER A 87 3.23 6.28 -14.84
C SER A 87 3.17 5.51 -13.52
N PRO A 88 1.96 5.21 -13.00
CA PRO A 88 1.84 4.52 -11.72
C PRO A 88 2.55 3.17 -11.74
N PRO A 89 3.26 2.81 -10.65
CA PRO A 89 3.91 1.51 -10.60
C PRO A 89 2.87 0.39 -10.53
N PRO A 90 3.18 -0.80 -11.04
CA PRO A 90 2.22 -1.89 -11.07
C PRO A 90 1.98 -2.48 -9.67
N ILE A 91 0.73 -2.50 -9.24
CA ILE A 91 0.35 -3.10 -7.96
C ILE A 91 0.53 -4.61 -8.04
N GLY A 92 1.09 -5.20 -6.99
CA GLY A 92 1.35 -6.64 -6.93
C GLY A 92 2.70 -7.05 -7.48
N LYS A 93 3.50 -6.10 -7.94
CA LYS A 93 4.84 -6.36 -8.45
C LYS A 93 5.89 -5.78 -7.51
N THR A 94 7.04 -6.44 -7.47
CA THR A 94 8.21 -5.95 -6.75
C THR A 94 8.97 -5.01 -7.68
N VAL A 95 9.18 -3.80 -7.22
CA VAL A 95 9.89 -2.79 -8.00
C VAL A 95 10.96 -2.11 -7.15
N SER A 96 11.96 -1.52 -7.81
CA SER A 96 12.97 -0.69 -7.17
C SER A 96 12.65 0.77 -7.43
N ILE A 97 12.62 1.57 -6.36
CA ILE A 97 12.35 3.00 -6.43
C ILE A 97 13.54 3.74 -5.85
N GLN A 98 14.08 4.67 -6.60
CA GLN A 98 15.22 5.47 -6.18
C GLN A 98 14.82 6.91 -5.87
#